data_13ba3b5bd9f7daf805a5b9b891c339c2
#
_entry.id   13ba3b5bd9f7daf805a5b9b891c339c2
#
_cell.length_a   1.000
_cell.length_b   1.000
_cell.length_c   1.000
_cell.angle_alpha   90.00
_cell.angle_beta   90.00
_cell.angle_gamma   90.00
#
_symmetry.space_group_name_H-M   'P 1'
#
loop_
_entity.id
_entity.type
_entity.pdbx_description
1 polymer ?
#
loop_
_entity_poly.entity_id
_entity_poly.type
_entity_poly.pdbx_seq_one_letter_code
_entity_poly.pdbx_strand_id
1 'polypeptide(L)'
;GFDPKILTAQRVIIHGREDILGVMGTILIHVMTDEERSKVTKSNEYFIDTGMSADKVKQLVRIGDPITRERALIEMGDCVNSKSLDNRISVFVQIEVMKALQNKEVPYDIYAVFTVQEEVGLRGATAAASGIDPDFGIALDVTMAYDLPGAAAHERISSLHGGTAIKIMDGATICDYRMVEFM
;
A
#
# COMPACT_ATOMS: atom_id res chain seq x y z
N GLY A 1 -0.47 2.06 7.18
CA GLY A 1 -1.61 1.66 8.01
C GLY A 1 -2.95 1.86 7.31
N PHE A 2 -4.04 1.29 7.87
CA PHE A 2 -5.39 1.47 7.32
C PHE A 2 -6.09 2.67 7.96
N ASP A 3 -6.76 3.49 7.15
CA ASP A 3 -7.74 4.42 7.66
C ASP A 3 -9.01 3.65 8.06
N PRO A 4 -9.40 3.63 9.34
CA PRO A 4 -10.61 2.91 9.78
C PRO A 4 -11.88 3.38 9.07
N LYS A 5 -11.96 4.61 8.62
CA LYS A 5 -13.14 5.17 7.95
C LYS A 5 -13.52 4.41 6.68
N ILE A 6 -12.57 3.78 6.01
CA ILE A 6 -12.81 3.06 4.76
C ILE A 6 -13.13 1.57 4.94
N LEU A 7 -13.21 1.08 6.18
CA LEU A 7 -13.38 -0.36 6.45
C LEU A 7 -14.85 -0.79 6.45
N THR A 8 -15.78 0.09 6.80
CA THR A 8 -17.22 -0.25 6.87
C THR A 8 -17.74 -0.74 5.52
N ALA A 9 -18.50 -1.83 5.56
CA ALA A 9 -19.13 -2.49 4.40
C ALA A 9 -18.13 -3.01 3.34
N GLN A 10 -16.83 -3.08 3.65
CA GLN A 10 -15.87 -3.69 2.73
C GLN A 10 -16.02 -5.21 2.72
N ARG A 11 -16.00 -5.80 1.52
CA ARG A 11 -15.87 -7.25 1.37
C ARG A 11 -14.39 -7.62 1.61
N VAL A 12 -14.21 -8.69 2.35
CA VAL A 12 -12.89 -9.21 2.74
C VAL A 12 -12.83 -10.72 2.55
N ILE A 13 -11.62 -11.23 2.36
CA ILE A 13 -11.33 -12.66 2.34
C ILE A 13 -10.52 -12.97 3.60
N ILE A 14 -11.02 -13.88 4.42
CA ILE A 14 -10.29 -14.44 5.55
C ILE A 14 -9.55 -15.68 5.04
N HIS A 15 -8.23 -15.67 5.13
CA HIS A 15 -7.37 -16.77 4.70
C HIS A 15 -7.17 -17.78 5.84
N GLY A 16 -8.24 -18.51 6.17
CA GLY A 16 -8.25 -19.56 7.18
C GLY A 16 -7.80 -20.90 6.62
N ARG A 17 -8.46 -21.99 7.02
CA ARG A 17 -8.24 -23.31 6.41
C ARG A 17 -8.69 -23.37 4.94
N GLU A 18 -9.64 -22.54 4.62
CA GLU A 18 -10.09 -22.22 3.27
C GLU A 18 -10.38 -20.72 3.22
N ASP A 19 -10.41 -20.14 2.03
CA ASP A 19 -10.75 -18.73 1.85
C ASP A 19 -12.25 -18.51 2.11
N ILE A 20 -12.55 -17.59 3.03
CA ILE A 20 -13.91 -17.27 3.45
C ILE A 20 -14.20 -15.82 3.12
N LEU A 21 -15.22 -15.60 2.32
CA LEU A 21 -15.73 -14.26 2.06
C LEU A 21 -16.53 -13.75 3.27
N GLY A 22 -16.27 -12.52 3.65
CA GLY A 22 -17.02 -11.84 4.71
C GLY A 22 -17.19 -10.36 4.42
N VAL A 23 -18.01 -9.71 5.22
CA VAL A 23 -18.27 -8.27 5.13
C VAL A 23 -17.89 -7.61 6.46
N MET A 24 -17.12 -6.55 6.40
CA MET A 24 -16.76 -5.77 7.60
C MET A 24 -17.94 -4.94 8.06
N GLY A 25 -18.29 -5.11 9.32
CA GLY A 25 -19.35 -4.39 9.99
C GLY A 25 -18.89 -3.70 11.28
N THR A 26 -19.69 -2.76 11.72
CA THR A 26 -19.56 -2.07 12.99
C THR A 26 -20.96 -1.84 13.58
N ILE A 27 -21.05 -1.21 14.74
CA ILE A 27 -22.35 -0.83 15.33
C ILE A 27 -23.15 0.00 14.31
N LEU A 28 -24.43 -0.34 14.18
CA LEU A 28 -25.32 0.34 13.25
C LEU A 28 -25.58 1.79 13.69
N ILE A 29 -25.51 2.73 12.74
CA ILE A 29 -25.73 4.16 13.00
C ILE A 29 -27.06 4.46 13.75
N HIS A 30 -28.07 3.62 13.53
CA HIS A 30 -29.40 3.79 14.15
C HIS A 30 -29.42 3.54 15.65
N VAL A 31 -28.45 2.81 16.19
CA VAL A 31 -28.34 2.51 17.62
C VAL A 31 -27.19 3.29 18.30
N MET A 32 -26.46 4.10 17.54
CA MET A 32 -25.40 4.97 18.05
C MET A 32 -25.99 6.24 18.66
N THR A 33 -25.37 6.69 19.76
CA THR A 33 -25.57 8.04 20.29
C THR A 33 -24.97 9.09 19.36
N ASP A 34 -25.36 10.36 19.53
CA ASP A 34 -24.81 11.44 18.70
C ASP A 34 -23.29 11.63 18.92
N GLU A 35 -22.81 11.35 20.12
CA GLU A 35 -21.38 11.36 20.41
C GLU A 35 -20.63 10.24 19.68
N GLU A 36 -21.16 9.03 19.66
CA GLU A 36 -20.57 7.88 18.95
C GLU A 36 -20.56 8.09 17.44
N ARG A 37 -21.60 8.72 16.86
CA ARG A 37 -21.66 9.05 15.43
C ARG A 37 -20.58 10.02 14.99
N SER A 38 -20.13 10.90 15.89
CA SER A 38 -19.07 11.88 15.61
C SER A 38 -17.66 11.32 15.69
N LYS A 39 -17.48 10.14 16.29
CA LYS A 39 -16.17 9.48 16.47
C LYS A 39 -15.84 8.56 15.29
N VAL A 40 -14.56 8.49 14.97
CA VAL A 40 -14.05 7.49 14.03
C VAL A 40 -14.02 6.13 14.73
N THR A 41 -14.70 5.14 14.19
CA THR A 41 -14.68 3.75 14.67
C THR A 41 -13.24 3.23 14.68
N LYS A 42 -12.80 2.67 15.79
CA LYS A 42 -11.45 2.09 15.90
C LYS A 42 -11.39 0.73 15.21
N SER A 43 -10.20 0.33 14.78
CA SER A 43 -10.02 -0.95 14.07
C SER A 43 -10.46 -2.18 14.86
N ASN A 44 -10.35 -2.14 16.20
CA ASN A 44 -10.77 -3.22 17.09
C ASN A 44 -12.27 -3.25 17.42
N GLU A 45 -13.03 -2.29 16.91
CA GLU A 45 -14.50 -2.22 17.04
C GLU A 45 -15.22 -2.82 15.82
N TYR A 46 -14.45 -3.23 14.80
CA TYR A 46 -14.99 -3.92 13.64
C TYR A 46 -15.14 -5.41 13.87
N PHE A 47 -16.15 -5.99 13.28
CA PHE A 47 -16.33 -7.44 13.14
C PHE A 47 -16.45 -7.81 11.66
N ILE A 48 -16.33 -9.10 11.35
CA ILE A 48 -16.55 -9.62 10.01
C ILE A 48 -17.73 -10.58 10.07
N ASP A 49 -18.78 -10.22 9.35
CA ASP A 49 -19.91 -11.10 9.14
C ASP A 49 -19.60 -12.07 7.98
N THR A 50 -19.57 -13.34 8.28
CA THR A 50 -19.35 -14.43 7.31
C THR A 50 -20.63 -15.15 6.93
N GLY A 51 -21.77 -14.83 7.55
CA GLY A 51 -23.03 -15.54 7.37
C GLY A 51 -23.02 -16.98 7.88
N MET A 52 -21.99 -17.38 8.64
CA MET A 52 -21.84 -18.74 9.17
C MET A 52 -22.15 -18.82 10.66
N SER A 53 -22.48 -20.03 11.14
CA SER A 53 -22.58 -20.28 12.58
C SER A 53 -21.21 -20.16 13.28
N ALA A 54 -21.22 -19.79 14.56
CA ALA A 54 -20.00 -19.65 15.35
C ALA A 54 -19.14 -20.93 15.36
N ASP A 55 -19.77 -22.10 15.42
CA ASP A 55 -19.06 -23.38 15.43
C ASP A 55 -18.35 -23.64 14.10
N LYS A 56 -18.98 -23.29 12.97
CA LYS A 56 -18.35 -23.42 11.65
C LYS A 56 -17.18 -22.44 11.51
N VAL A 57 -17.34 -21.20 11.95
CA VAL A 57 -16.25 -20.21 11.93
C VAL A 57 -15.05 -20.71 12.74
N LYS A 58 -15.28 -21.21 13.98
CA LYS A 58 -14.20 -21.76 14.85
C LYS A 58 -13.45 -22.94 14.22
N GLN A 59 -14.10 -23.71 13.36
CA GLN A 59 -13.45 -24.82 12.64
C GLN A 59 -12.54 -24.34 11.52
N LEU A 60 -12.87 -23.23 10.87
CA LEU A 60 -12.24 -22.74 9.65
C LEU A 60 -11.25 -21.60 9.89
N VAL A 61 -11.47 -20.78 10.93
CA VAL A 61 -10.71 -19.56 11.18
C VAL A 61 -10.02 -19.63 12.55
N ARG A 62 -8.79 -19.15 12.59
CA ARG A 62 -7.98 -19.02 13.81
C ARG A 62 -7.60 -17.57 14.02
N ILE A 63 -7.35 -17.20 15.27
CA ILE A 63 -6.74 -15.91 15.60
C ILE A 63 -5.34 -15.86 14.95
N GLY A 64 -5.07 -14.81 14.19
CA GLY A 64 -3.83 -14.64 13.43
C GLY A 64 -3.94 -14.97 11.93
N ASP A 65 -5.05 -15.56 11.48
CA ASP A 65 -5.27 -15.77 10.05
C ASP A 65 -5.33 -14.41 9.32
N PRO A 66 -4.62 -14.24 8.20
CA PRO A 66 -4.61 -12.98 7.46
C PRO A 66 -5.98 -12.67 6.85
N ILE A 67 -6.28 -11.38 6.77
CA ILE A 67 -7.50 -10.88 6.13
C ILE A 67 -7.11 -9.87 5.06
N THR A 68 -7.61 -10.07 3.85
CA THR A 68 -7.38 -9.13 2.75
C THR A 68 -8.69 -8.58 2.23
N ARG A 69 -8.67 -7.33 1.73
CA ARG A 69 -9.84 -6.79 1.04
C ARG A 69 -10.06 -7.56 -0.27
N GLU A 70 -11.30 -7.92 -0.54
CA GLU A 70 -11.70 -8.54 -1.81
C GLU A 70 -11.77 -7.41 -2.86
N ARG A 71 -10.73 -7.31 -3.69
CA ARG A 71 -10.55 -6.28 -4.72
C ARG A 71 -9.81 -6.85 -5.92
N ALA A 72 -10.48 -6.87 -7.06
CA ALA A 72 -9.83 -7.10 -8.35
C ALA A 72 -9.18 -5.80 -8.86
N LEU A 73 -8.18 -5.94 -9.73
CA LEU A 73 -7.72 -4.83 -10.54
C LEU A 73 -8.82 -4.45 -11.54
N ILE A 74 -9.10 -3.16 -11.64
CA ILE A 74 -10.04 -2.60 -12.60
C ILE A 74 -9.41 -1.43 -13.36
N GLU A 75 -9.79 -1.27 -14.61
CA GLU A 75 -9.47 -0.10 -15.42
C GLU A 75 -10.55 0.97 -15.20
N MET A 76 -10.10 2.21 -15.05
CA MET A 76 -10.96 3.37 -14.79
C MET A 76 -10.49 4.55 -15.65
N GLY A 77 -11.04 4.67 -16.85
CA GLY A 77 -10.57 5.67 -17.82
C GLY A 77 -9.08 5.44 -18.13
N ASP A 78 -8.25 6.45 -17.90
CA ASP A 78 -6.80 6.38 -18.12
C ASP A 78 -6.03 5.88 -16.86
N CYS A 79 -6.74 5.36 -15.88
CA CYS A 79 -6.17 4.89 -14.62
C CYS A 79 -6.51 3.42 -14.36
N VAL A 80 -5.77 2.82 -13.44
CA VAL A 80 -6.11 1.51 -12.85
C VAL A 80 -6.35 1.66 -11.35
N ASN A 81 -7.22 0.82 -10.82
CA ASN A 81 -7.46 0.74 -9.39
C ASN A 81 -7.30 -0.70 -8.92
N SER A 82 -6.56 -0.91 -7.86
CA SER A 82 -6.40 -2.19 -7.19
C SER A 82 -5.92 -2.02 -5.75
N LYS A 83 -6.03 -3.08 -4.96
CA LYS A 83 -5.30 -3.15 -3.69
C LYS A 83 -3.80 -3.33 -3.97
N SER A 84 -2.95 -2.84 -3.04
CA SER A 84 -1.51 -3.13 -3.03
C SER A 84 -0.72 -2.61 -4.26
N LEU A 85 -1.24 -1.60 -4.96
CA LEU A 85 -0.46 -0.85 -5.95
C LEU A 85 0.73 -0.16 -5.25
N ASP A 86 0.54 0.24 -4.02
CA ASP A 86 1.57 0.53 -3.05
C ASP A 86 2.01 -0.82 -2.39
N ASN A 87 3.20 -1.39 -2.68
CA ASN A 87 4.12 -0.86 -3.69
C ASN A 87 4.40 -1.88 -4.81
N ARG A 88 3.38 -2.58 -5.33
CA ARG A 88 3.53 -3.54 -6.43
C ARG A 88 3.86 -2.87 -7.77
N ILE A 89 3.54 -1.59 -7.92
CA ILE A 89 3.91 -0.88 -9.14
C ILE A 89 5.42 -0.71 -9.25
N SER A 90 6.11 -0.43 -8.15
CA SER A 90 7.57 -0.33 -8.15
C SER A 90 8.24 -1.68 -8.39
N VAL A 91 7.64 -2.78 -7.93
CA VAL A 91 8.09 -4.14 -8.27
C VAL A 91 7.99 -4.37 -9.77
N PHE A 92 6.88 -4.00 -10.38
CA PHE A 92 6.69 -4.08 -11.84
C PHE A 92 7.75 -3.25 -12.58
N VAL A 93 7.95 -2.00 -12.18
CA VAL A 93 8.95 -1.11 -12.79
C VAL A 93 10.36 -1.73 -12.72
N GLN A 94 10.77 -2.25 -11.55
CA GLN A 94 12.09 -2.91 -11.41
C GLN A 94 12.23 -4.11 -12.35
N ILE A 95 11.21 -4.95 -12.45
CA ILE A 95 11.21 -6.11 -13.37
C ILE A 95 11.37 -5.65 -14.82
N GLU A 96 10.64 -4.62 -15.24
CA GLU A 96 10.73 -4.10 -16.62
C GLU A 96 12.08 -3.44 -16.89
N VAL A 97 12.66 -2.73 -15.92
CA VAL A 97 14.02 -2.18 -16.02
C VAL A 97 15.05 -3.30 -16.21
N MET A 98 15.00 -4.36 -15.39
CA MET A 98 15.93 -5.49 -15.52
C MET A 98 15.78 -6.21 -16.86
N LYS A 99 14.55 -6.37 -17.37
CA LYS A 99 14.32 -6.91 -18.72
C LYS A 99 14.92 -5.98 -19.80
N ALA A 100 14.73 -4.67 -19.67
CA ALA A 100 15.25 -3.69 -20.61
C ALA A 100 16.78 -3.62 -20.65
N LEU A 101 17.42 -3.98 -19.53
CA LEU A 101 18.90 -4.05 -19.41
C LEU A 101 19.47 -5.41 -19.82
N GLN A 102 18.64 -6.44 -19.98
CA GLN A 102 19.09 -7.75 -20.40
C GLN A 102 19.88 -7.68 -21.71
N ASN A 103 21.05 -8.30 -21.72
CA ASN A 103 22.00 -8.31 -22.86
C ASN A 103 22.57 -6.92 -23.23
N LYS A 104 22.49 -5.95 -22.34
CA LYS A 104 23.18 -4.67 -22.51
C LYS A 104 24.45 -4.66 -21.64
N GLU A 105 25.55 -4.12 -22.20
CA GLU A 105 26.71 -3.77 -21.39
C GLU A 105 26.39 -2.52 -20.59
N VAL A 106 26.53 -2.63 -19.28
CA VAL A 106 26.38 -1.52 -18.34
C VAL A 106 27.65 -1.43 -17.49
N PRO A 107 28.11 -0.23 -17.15
CA PRO A 107 29.38 -0.04 -16.42
C PRO A 107 29.27 -0.27 -14.91
N TYR A 108 28.15 -0.79 -14.43
CA TYR A 108 27.83 -0.99 -13.01
C TYR A 108 27.28 -2.37 -12.75
N ASP A 109 27.51 -2.90 -11.55
CA ASP A 109 26.76 -4.01 -11.01
C ASP A 109 25.39 -3.50 -10.54
N ILE A 110 24.31 -4.04 -11.07
CA ILE A 110 22.96 -3.59 -10.79
C ILE A 110 22.22 -4.62 -9.93
N TYR A 111 21.72 -4.19 -8.80
CA TYR A 111 20.94 -4.98 -7.86
C TYR A 111 19.49 -4.51 -7.87
N ALA A 112 18.56 -5.36 -8.31
CA ALA A 112 17.13 -5.16 -8.11
C ALA A 112 16.72 -5.77 -6.78
N VAL A 113 16.34 -4.94 -5.83
CA VAL A 113 16.08 -5.36 -4.44
C VAL A 113 14.60 -5.17 -4.11
N PHE A 114 13.92 -6.26 -3.77
CA PHE A 114 12.53 -6.26 -3.34
C PHE A 114 12.48 -6.38 -1.83
N THR A 115 12.33 -5.26 -1.16
CA THR A 115 12.41 -5.18 0.30
C THR A 115 11.11 -5.58 0.97
N VAL A 116 11.20 -6.07 2.21
CA VAL A 116 10.09 -6.39 3.08
C VAL A 116 10.02 -5.43 4.26
N GLN A 117 8.87 -5.39 4.94
CA GLN A 117 8.69 -4.61 6.18
C GLN A 117 8.97 -3.10 6.00
N GLU A 118 8.56 -2.54 4.87
CA GLU A 118 8.62 -1.09 4.64
C GLU A 118 7.72 -0.36 5.65
N GLU A 119 6.45 -0.74 5.77
CA GLU A 119 5.39 -0.14 6.59
C GLU A 119 5.65 -0.15 8.12
N VAL A 120 6.67 -0.86 8.55
CA VAL A 120 7.06 -0.99 9.96
C VAL A 120 8.46 -0.46 10.24
N GLY A 121 8.96 0.45 9.40
CA GLY A 121 10.21 1.19 9.59
C GLY A 121 11.34 0.82 8.63
N LEU A 122 11.03 0.59 7.34
CA LEU A 122 12.01 0.42 6.25
C LEU A 122 13.05 -0.70 6.51
N ARG A 123 12.67 -1.73 7.27
CA ARG A 123 13.61 -2.70 7.85
C ARG A 123 14.35 -3.52 6.78
N GLY A 124 13.64 -3.95 5.75
CA GLY A 124 14.23 -4.71 4.66
C GLY A 124 15.23 -3.90 3.84
N ALA A 125 14.94 -2.63 3.59
CA ALA A 125 15.84 -1.72 2.87
C ALA A 125 17.15 -1.50 3.63
N THR A 126 17.08 -1.27 4.94
CA THR A 126 18.24 -1.10 5.81
C THR A 126 19.14 -2.34 5.78
N ALA A 127 18.55 -3.53 5.92
CA ALA A 127 19.32 -4.79 5.89
C ALA A 127 19.95 -5.05 4.52
N ALA A 128 19.22 -4.80 3.43
CA ALA A 128 19.70 -5.00 2.07
C ALA A 128 20.84 -4.01 1.74
N ALA A 129 20.71 -2.74 2.09
CA ALA A 129 21.74 -1.73 1.87
C ALA A 129 23.03 -2.09 2.62
N SER A 130 22.93 -2.54 3.89
CA SER A 130 24.08 -2.98 4.66
C SER A 130 24.76 -4.23 4.07
N GLY A 131 24.00 -5.11 3.43
CA GLY A 131 24.56 -6.33 2.84
C GLY A 131 25.18 -6.14 1.46
N ILE A 132 24.65 -5.18 0.68
CA ILE A 132 25.13 -4.88 -0.68
C ILE A 132 26.24 -3.81 -0.65
N ASP A 133 26.16 -2.87 0.28
CA ASP A 133 27.06 -1.71 0.40
C ASP A 133 27.16 -0.92 -0.92
N PRO A 134 26.05 -0.40 -1.47
CA PRO A 134 26.03 0.19 -2.79
C PRO A 134 26.64 1.59 -2.82
N ASP A 135 27.31 1.94 -3.94
CA ASP A 135 27.79 3.31 -4.20
C ASP A 135 26.61 4.28 -4.47
N PHE A 136 25.53 3.77 -5.09
CA PHE A 136 24.32 4.53 -5.41
C PHE A 136 23.09 3.72 -5.05
N GLY A 137 22.10 4.39 -4.51
CA GLY A 137 20.79 3.80 -4.20
C GLY A 137 19.65 4.61 -4.83
N ILE A 138 18.73 3.93 -5.48
CA ILE A 138 17.48 4.52 -6.01
C ILE A 138 16.31 3.79 -5.35
N ALA A 139 15.52 4.50 -4.56
CA ALA A 139 14.29 3.97 -3.99
C ALA A 139 13.12 4.27 -4.94
N LEU A 140 12.37 3.24 -5.28
CA LEU A 140 11.13 3.36 -6.05
C LEU A 140 9.94 3.21 -5.12
N ASP A 141 9.08 4.22 -5.14
CA ASP A 141 7.87 4.23 -4.33
C ASP A 141 6.74 4.98 -5.03
N VAL A 142 5.52 4.86 -4.50
CA VAL A 142 4.37 5.63 -4.95
C VAL A 142 4.28 6.95 -4.18
N THR A 143 3.63 7.94 -4.74
CA THR A 143 3.37 9.21 -4.06
C THR A 143 1.92 9.64 -4.22
N MET A 144 1.47 10.49 -3.32
CA MET A 144 0.12 11.05 -3.36
C MET A 144 0.04 12.12 -4.45
N ALA A 145 -0.93 11.96 -5.36
CA ALA A 145 -1.38 13.05 -6.20
C ALA A 145 -2.45 13.84 -5.42
N TYR A 146 -2.09 14.99 -4.87
CA TYR A 146 -3.02 15.82 -4.11
C TYR A 146 -3.65 16.89 -5.01
N ASP A 147 -4.16 16.46 -6.15
CA ASP A 147 -4.91 17.26 -7.13
C ASP A 147 -6.42 17.00 -7.05
N LEU A 148 -6.90 16.75 -5.83
CA LEU A 148 -8.29 16.44 -5.52
C LEU A 148 -9.17 17.69 -5.64
N PRO A 149 -10.49 17.54 -5.93
CA PRO A 149 -11.44 18.62 -5.86
C PRO A 149 -11.42 19.30 -4.48
N GLY A 150 -11.20 20.63 -4.45
CA GLY A 150 -11.10 21.41 -3.23
C GLY A 150 -9.71 21.51 -2.61
N ALA A 151 -8.70 20.79 -3.11
CA ALA A 151 -7.32 20.95 -2.67
C ALA A 151 -6.75 22.29 -3.10
N ALA A 152 -6.12 23.01 -2.15
CA ALA A 152 -5.47 24.28 -2.45
C ALA A 152 -4.20 24.06 -3.29
N ALA A 153 -3.90 24.98 -4.21
CA ALA A 153 -2.78 24.82 -5.14
C ALA A 153 -1.42 24.61 -4.44
N HIS A 154 -1.22 25.26 -3.29
CA HIS A 154 0.02 25.14 -2.51
C HIS A 154 0.15 23.83 -1.72
N GLU A 155 -0.91 23.03 -1.63
CA GLU A 155 -0.92 21.75 -0.95
C GLU A 155 -0.66 20.58 -1.93
N ARG A 156 -0.63 20.85 -3.23
CA ARG A 156 -0.40 19.81 -4.25
C ARG A 156 1.03 19.33 -4.17
N ILE A 157 1.18 18.02 -3.92
CA ILE A 157 2.49 17.34 -3.90
C ILE A 157 2.87 16.94 -5.31
N SER A 158 1.96 16.27 -6.02
CA SER A 158 2.09 15.88 -7.43
C SER A 158 0.71 15.88 -8.08
N SER A 159 0.63 15.62 -9.38
CA SER A 159 -0.62 15.53 -10.12
C SER A 159 -0.63 14.24 -10.95
N LEU A 160 -1.79 13.63 -11.10
CA LEU A 160 -1.97 12.55 -12.07
C LEU A 160 -1.54 13.02 -13.47
N HIS A 161 -0.96 12.14 -14.25
CA HIS A 161 -0.40 12.42 -15.57
C HIS A 161 0.74 13.47 -15.61
N GLY A 162 1.25 13.87 -14.44
CA GLY A 162 2.36 14.83 -14.34
C GLY A 162 3.75 14.23 -14.60
N GLY A 163 3.84 12.93 -14.87
CA GLY A 163 5.11 12.22 -15.06
C GLY A 163 5.66 11.64 -13.74
N THR A 164 6.90 11.19 -13.80
CA THR A 164 7.59 10.64 -12.63
C THR A 164 7.93 11.74 -11.64
N ALA A 165 7.54 11.55 -10.37
CA ALA A 165 7.91 12.46 -9.30
C ALA A 165 9.31 12.13 -8.78
N ILE A 166 10.19 13.12 -8.77
CA ILE A 166 11.53 12.99 -8.17
C ILE A 166 11.50 13.58 -6.77
N LYS A 167 11.65 12.72 -5.77
CA LYS A 167 11.63 13.13 -4.36
C LYS A 167 12.91 13.88 -4.01
N ILE A 168 12.76 15.01 -3.31
CA ILE A 168 13.88 15.79 -2.78
C ILE A 168 14.12 15.44 -1.31
N MET A 169 13.01 15.41 -0.51
CA MET A 169 13.09 15.21 0.93
C MET A 169 11.74 14.75 1.49
N ASP A 170 11.78 13.98 2.57
CA ASP A 170 10.65 13.71 3.46
C ASP A 170 11.10 13.61 4.92
N GLY A 171 10.25 13.05 5.80
CA GLY A 171 10.56 12.89 7.22
C GLY A 171 11.67 11.89 7.56
N ALA A 172 12.04 11.03 6.62
CA ALA A 172 13.02 9.95 6.82
C ALA A 172 14.20 10.03 5.85
N THR A 173 14.08 10.75 4.74
CA THR A 173 15.06 10.74 3.66
C THR A 173 15.38 12.15 3.18
N ILE A 174 16.65 12.43 2.95
CA ILE A 174 17.13 13.59 2.18
C ILE A 174 17.91 13.02 1.01
N CYS A 175 17.44 13.28 -0.22
CA CYS A 175 18.07 12.77 -1.42
C CYS A 175 19.34 13.57 -1.77
N ASP A 176 20.34 12.90 -2.38
CA ASP A 176 21.51 13.59 -2.92
C ASP A 176 21.06 14.49 -4.07
N TYR A 177 21.37 15.79 -3.99
CA TYR A 177 20.90 16.78 -4.96
C TYR A 177 21.42 16.52 -6.39
N ARG A 178 22.62 15.92 -6.51
CA ARG A 178 23.21 15.57 -7.80
C ARG A 178 22.42 14.46 -8.49
N MET A 179 21.92 13.49 -7.71
CA MET A 179 21.05 12.43 -8.21
C MET A 179 19.68 13.00 -8.60
N VAL A 180 19.15 13.94 -7.83
CA VAL A 180 17.88 14.63 -8.15
C VAL A 180 17.99 15.42 -9.43
N GLU A 181 19.10 16.15 -9.65
CA GLU A 181 19.33 16.91 -10.88
C GLU A 181 19.59 16.01 -12.12
N PHE A 182 20.18 14.83 -11.89
CA PHE A 182 20.44 13.86 -12.95
C PHE A 182 19.18 13.17 -13.44
N MET A 183 18.23 12.85 -12.55
CA MET A 183 16.97 12.16 -12.88
C MET A 183 15.90 13.09 -13.40
#